data_590d31c6f38bdb3e121e7753a53fc0d5
#
_entry.id   590d31c6f38bdb3e121e7753a53fc0d5
#
_cell.length_a   1.000
_cell.length_b   1.000
_cell.length_c   1.000
_cell.angle_alpha   90.00
_cell.angle_beta   90.00
_cell.angle_gamma   90.00
#
_symmetry.space_group_name_H-M   'P 1'
#
loop_
_entity.id
_entity.type
_entity.pdbx_description
1 polymer ?
#
loop_
_entity_poly.entity_id
_entity_poly.type
_entity_poly.pdbx_seq_one_letter_code
_entity_poly.pdbx_strand_id
1 'polypeptide(L)'
;MSTMYVDNIVEKTSANGVHIPGHVIQVKRTSIGGNISTTSSTPVASGVQCSITPKYSTSLIKIELIGGRSYITANQQLDVSLYKDGSNINTTGAGRWESIYSNGTDAHYGGFSACWFETAGSTAARTYELYFDVGTGTGYLNNSPGGNNEYLIHLVATEIAQ
;
A
#
# COMPACT_ATOMS: atom_id res chain seq x y z
N MET A 1 -40.94 -9.25 6.36
CA MET A 1 -39.50 -8.96 6.64
C MET A 1 -39.40 -8.77 8.15
N SER A 2 -38.54 -9.58 8.82
CA SER A 2 -38.35 -9.41 10.28
C SER A 2 -37.19 -8.46 10.50
N THR A 3 -37.35 -7.46 11.35
CA THR A 3 -36.31 -6.50 11.73
C THR A 3 -35.91 -6.78 13.17
N MET A 4 -34.62 -6.93 13.41
CA MET A 4 -34.05 -7.08 14.75
C MET A 4 -33.36 -5.77 15.13
N TYR A 5 -33.71 -5.22 16.28
CA TYR A 5 -33.03 -4.05 16.86
C TYR A 5 -32.12 -4.54 17.99
N VAL A 6 -30.84 -4.14 17.91
CA VAL A 6 -29.83 -4.47 18.91
C VAL A 6 -29.04 -3.22 19.28
N ASP A 7 -28.83 -3.01 20.56
CA ASP A 7 -28.01 -1.89 21.06
C ASP A 7 -26.53 -2.25 21.14
N ASN A 8 -26.20 -3.55 21.16
CA ASN A 8 -24.83 -4.02 21.24
C ASN A 8 -24.68 -5.39 20.57
N ILE A 9 -23.59 -5.57 19.83
CA ILE A 9 -23.20 -6.85 19.25
C ILE A 9 -21.79 -7.14 19.75
N VAL A 10 -21.64 -8.25 20.49
CA VAL A 10 -20.33 -8.72 20.99
C VAL A 10 -19.90 -9.98 20.27
N GLU A 11 -18.61 -10.11 20.06
CA GLU A 11 -18.03 -11.33 19.49
C GLU A 11 -18.20 -12.52 20.45
N LYS A 12 -18.55 -13.68 19.90
CA LYS A 12 -18.66 -14.93 20.67
C LYS A 12 -17.29 -15.46 21.11
N THR A 13 -16.27 -15.29 20.26
CA THR A 13 -14.91 -15.72 20.51
C THR A 13 -14.00 -14.50 20.48
N SER A 14 -13.34 -14.21 21.60
CA SER A 14 -12.49 -13.03 21.76
C SER A 14 -11.43 -12.92 20.65
N ALA A 15 -11.26 -11.70 20.13
CA ALA A 15 -10.29 -11.31 19.10
C ALA A 15 -10.55 -11.84 17.68
N ASN A 16 -11.73 -12.43 17.40
CA ASN A 16 -12.10 -12.83 16.03
C ASN A 16 -12.89 -11.75 15.26
N GLY A 17 -13.49 -10.81 15.99
CA GLY A 17 -14.39 -9.81 15.43
C GLY A 17 -15.78 -10.37 15.12
N VAL A 18 -16.76 -9.48 14.95
CA VAL A 18 -18.11 -9.85 14.54
C VAL A 18 -18.14 -9.93 13.02
N HIS A 19 -18.46 -11.11 12.49
CA HIS A 19 -18.55 -11.33 11.05
C HIS A 19 -19.90 -10.87 10.50
N ILE A 20 -19.93 -9.70 9.91
CA ILE A 20 -21.08 -9.15 9.18
C ILE A 20 -20.57 -8.78 7.77
N PRO A 21 -21.12 -9.36 6.68
CA PRO A 21 -20.67 -9.06 5.34
C PRO A 21 -20.61 -7.55 5.06
N GLY A 22 -19.48 -7.09 4.47
CA GLY A 22 -19.21 -5.68 4.20
C GLY A 22 -18.63 -4.88 5.37
N HIS A 23 -18.58 -5.42 6.59
CA HIS A 23 -17.97 -4.72 7.72
C HIS A 23 -16.46 -4.83 7.72
N VAL A 24 -15.80 -3.76 8.19
CA VAL A 24 -14.36 -3.77 8.44
C VAL A 24 -14.08 -4.58 9.71
N ILE A 25 -13.27 -5.64 9.57
CA ILE A 25 -12.87 -6.52 10.66
C ILE A 25 -11.66 -5.94 11.39
N GLN A 26 -10.67 -5.49 10.63
CA GLN A 26 -9.45 -4.85 11.16
C GLN A 26 -8.80 -3.92 10.14
N VAL A 27 -8.05 -2.96 10.67
CA VAL A 27 -7.20 -2.06 9.88
C VAL A 27 -5.80 -2.11 10.45
N LYS A 28 -4.81 -2.29 9.59
CA LYS A 28 -3.38 -2.16 9.88
C LYS A 28 -2.82 -1.02 9.06
N ARG A 29 -1.95 -0.22 9.65
CA ARG A 29 -1.35 0.92 8.98
C ARG A 29 0.11 1.06 9.40
N THR A 30 0.94 1.36 8.42
CA THR A 30 2.30 1.87 8.62
C THR A 30 2.38 3.27 8.04
N SER A 31 3.09 4.15 8.72
CA SER A 31 3.36 5.52 8.28
C SER A 31 4.86 5.77 8.37
N ILE A 32 5.45 6.20 7.28
CA ILE A 32 6.88 6.48 7.19
C ILE A 32 7.07 7.91 6.73
N GLY A 33 7.93 8.65 7.43
CA GLY A 33 8.43 9.97 7.05
C GLY A 33 9.87 9.87 6.54
N GLY A 34 10.36 10.98 5.98
CA GLY A 34 11.72 11.06 5.48
C GLY A 34 11.87 10.65 4.01
N ASN A 35 13.04 10.94 3.46
CA ASN A 35 13.34 10.63 2.07
C ASN A 35 13.63 9.13 1.89
N ILE A 36 12.93 8.51 0.96
CA ILE A 36 13.17 7.13 0.52
C ILE A 36 13.60 7.23 -0.93
N SER A 37 14.83 6.81 -1.26
CA SER A 37 15.38 6.99 -2.61
C SER A 37 16.01 5.73 -3.16
N THR A 38 16.06 5.64 -4.50
CA THR A 38 16.76 4.58 -5.21
C THR A 38 17.42 5.12 -6.48
N THR A 39 18.48 4.44 -6.92
CA THR A 39 19.08 4.58 -8.24
C THR A 39 18.97 3.29 -9.04
N SER A 40 18.26 2.29 -8.53
CA SER A 40 18.07 0.99 -9.16
C SER A 40 17.11 1.09 -10.33
N SER A 41 17.46 0.46 -11.44
CA SER A 41 16.58 0.26 -12.60
C SER A 41 15.75 -1.03 -12.51
N THR A 42 15.82 -1.72 -11.39
CA THR A 42 14.99 -2.88 -11.07
C THR A 42 14.32 -2.66 -9.71
N PRO A 43 13.10 -3.16 -9.49
CA PRO A 43 12.37 -2.94 -8.25
C PRO A 43 13.17 -3.36 -7.01
N VAL A 44 13.32 -2.43 -6.06
CA VAL A 44 13.94 -2.66 -4.74
C VAL A 44 12.97 -2.31 -3.63
N ALA A 45 13.09 -3.00 -2.51
CA ALA A 45 12.27 -2.78 -1.33
C ALA A 45 12.44 -1.35 -0.79
N SER A 46 11.32 -0.69 -0.51
CA SER A 46 11.32 0.68 0.01
C SER A 46 11.36 0.75 1.55
N GLY A 47 11.07 -0.35 2.23
CA GLY A 47 10.81 -0.38 3.67
C GLY A 47 9.41 0.11 4.06
N VAL A 48 8.60 0.60 3.12
CA VAL A 48 7.19 0.95 3.36
C VAL A 48 6.37 -0.32 3.30
N GLN A 49 6.15 -0.94 4.45
CA GLN A 49 5.50 -2.26 4.55
C GLN A 49 4.41 -2.27 5.62
N CYS A 50 3.37 -3.07 5.39
CA CYS A 50 2.27 -3.28 6.33
C CYS A 50 1.90 -4.76 6.39
N SER A 51 1.92 -5.33 7.61
CA SER A 51 1.57 -6.73 7.82
C SER A 51 0.16 -6.86 8.38
N ILE A 52 -0.56 -7.88 7.91
CA ILE A 52 -1.90 -8.23 8.39
C ILE A 52 -2.03 -9.75 8.50
N THR A 53 -2.72 -10.20 9.54
CA THR A 53 -3.13 -11.61 9.73
C THR A 53 -4.65 -11.66 9.59
N PRO A 54 -5.18 -12.10 8.45
CA PRO A 54 -6.63 -12.15 8.24
C PRO A 54 -7.31 -13.05 9.28
N LYS A 55 -8.50 -12.65 9.69
CA LYS A 55 -9.33 -13.42 10.61
C LYS A 55 -10.12 -14.52 9.89
N TYR A 56 -10.47 -14.27 8.62
CA TYR A 56 -11.21 -15.22 7.81
C TYR A 56 -10.57 -15.37 6.42
N SER A 57 -10.51 -16.60 5.95
CA SER A 57 -9.94 -16.89 4.62
C SER A 57 -10.79 -16.35 3.47
N THR A 58 -12.07 -16.09 3.72
CA THR A 58 -13.01 -15.51 2.74
C THR A 58 -12.97 -14.00 2.70
N SER A 59 -12.35 -13.32 3.67
CA SER A 59 -12.30 -11.87 3.72
C SER A 59 -11.67 -11.25 2.49
N LEU A 60 -12.13 -10.04 2.15
CA LEU A 60 -11.48 -9.19 1.18
C LEU A 60 -10.40 -8.37 1.91
N ILE A 61 -9.20 -8.36 1.36
CA ILE A 61 -8.10 -7.50 1.82
C ILE A 61 -7.98 -6.34 0.84
N LYS A 62 -8.14 -5.12 1.37
CA LYS A 62 -7.91 -3.87 0.65
C LYS A 62 -6.57 -3.30 1.08
N ILE A 63 -5.69 -3.01 0.12
CA ILE A 63 -4.41 -2.33 0.34
C ILE A 63 -4.50 -0.94 -0.28
N GLU A 64 -4.14 0.09 0.49
CA GLU A 64 -4.15 1.47 0.03
C GLU A 64 -2.80 2.13 0.28
N LEU A 65 -2.29 2.76 -0.76
CA LEU A 65 -1.17 3.69 -0.69
C LEU A 65 -1.73 5.11 -0.63
N ILE A 66 -1.40 5.84 0.43
CA ILE A 66 -1.94 7.17 0.68
C ILE A 66 -0.81 8.12 1.05
N GLY A 67 -0.76 9.28 0.40
CA GLY A 67 0.20 10.32 0.68
C GLY A 67 1.59 10.04 0.12
N GLY A 68 2.59 10.68 0.69
CA GLY A 68 3.93 10.73 0.11
C GLY A 68 4.04 11.76 -1.01
N ARG A 69 5.26 12.13 -1.32
CA ARG A 69 5.59 13.00 -2.44
C ARG A 69 6.73 12.36 -3.23
N SER A 70 6.43 11.93 -4.43
CA SER A 70 7.47 11.45 -5.35
C SER A 70 8.27 12.61 -5.92
N TYR A 71 9.49 12.31 -6.27
CA TYR A 71 10.35 13.21 -7.03
C TYR A 71 11.23 12.42 -8.00
N ILE A 72 11.32 12.92 -9.22
CA ILE A 72 12.23 12.46 -10.25
C ILE A 72 12.86 13.65 -10.95
N THR A 73 14.08 13.46 -11.45
CA THR A 73 14.73 14.45 -12.33
C THR A 73 14.13 14.43 -13.73
N ALA A 74 14.56 15.34 -14.58
CA ALA A 74 14.11 15.40 -15.98
C ALA A 74 14.37 14.10 -16.75
N ASN A 75 13.49 13.76 -17.69
CA ASN A 75 13.56 12.57 -18.54
C ASN A 75 13.68 11.25 -17.77
N GLN A 76 12.94 11.14 -16.67
CA GLN A 76 12.96 9.97 -15.79
C GLN A 76 11.57 9.36 -15.63
N GLN A 77 11.57 8.09 -15.26
CA GLN A 77 10.39 7.35 -14.85
C GLN A 77 10.65 6.74 -13.48
N LEU A 78 9.72 6.91 -12.57
CA LEU A 78 9.68 6.22 -11.29
C LEU A 78 8.49 5.28 -11.29
N ASP A 79 8.74 4.02 -11.07
CA ASP A 79 7.74 2.99 -10.99
C ASP A 79 7.60 2.49 -9.55
N VAL A 80 6.37 2.27 -9.13
CA VAL A 80 6.03 1.69 -7.82
C VAL A 80 5.25 0.41 -8.05
N SER A 81 5.66 -0.64 -7.37
CA SER A 81 5.05 -1.97 -7.43
C SER A 81 4.65 -2.42 -6.04
N LEU A 82 3.56 -3.18 -5.94
CA LEU A 82 3.12 -3.78 -4.69
C LEU A 82 3.56 -5.24 -4.62
N TYR A 83 4.28 -5.57 -3.57
CA TYR A 83 4.74 -6.93 -3.29
C TYR A 83 4.02 -7.50 -2.08
N LYS A 84 3.73 -8.80 -2.12
CA LYS A 84 3.23 -9.58 -1.00
C LYS A 84 4.21 -10.70 -0.73
N ASP A 85 4.74 -10.74 0.49
CA ASP A 85 5.69 -11.76 0.94
C ASP A 85 6.89 -11.92 -0.03
N GLY A 86 7.39 -10.78 -0.54
CA GLY A 86 8.53 -10.71 -1.47
C GLY A 86 8.21 -11.00 -2.94
N SER A 87 6.93 -11.22 -3.29
CA SER A 87 6.51 -11.46 -4.68
C SER A 87 5.63 -10.33 -5.20
N ASN A 88 5.90 -9.85 -6.41
CA ASN A 88 5.05 -8.86 -7.07
C ASN A 88 3.65 -9.45 -7.30
N ILE A 89 2.61 -8.78 -6.79
CA ILE A 89 1.23 -9.25 -6.92
C ILE A 89 0.52 -8.71 -8.15
N ASN A 90 1.02 -7.65 -8.75
CA ASN A 90 0.51 -7.16 -10.02
C ASN A 90 1.20 -7.90 -11.17
N THR A 91 0.57 -8.94 -11.67
CA THR A 91 1.09 -9.76 -12.77
C THR A 91 0.70 -9.25 -14.14
N THR A 92 -0.02 -8.14 -14.24
CA THR A 92 -0.46 -7.54 -15.51
C THR A 92 0.55 -6.47 -15.99
N GLY A 93 0.77 -6.40 -17.29
CA GLY A 93 1.68 -5.41 -17.89
C GLY A 93 3.11 -5.52 -17.34
N ALA A 94 3.68 -4.42 -16.90
CA ALA A 94 5.03 -4.34 -16.34
C ALA A 94 5.10 -4.63 -14.83
N GLY A 95 4.00 -5.08 -14.21
CA GLY A 95 3.95 -5.32 -12.77
C GLY A 95 3.91 -4.06 -11.90
N ARG A 96 3.65 -2.92 -12.50
CA ARG A 96 3.61 -1.62 -11.83
C ARG A 96 2.24 -1.38 -11.20
N TRP A 97 2.23 -0.78 -10.04
CA TRP A 97 1.01 -0.32 -9.37
C TRP A 97 0.74 1.14 -9.65
N GLU A 98 1.82 1.94 -9.69
CA GLU A 98 1.79 3.37 -10.00
C GLU A 98 3.05 3.74 -10.80
N SER A 99 2.98 4.76 -11.61
CA SER A 99 4.12 5.25 -12.39
C SER A 99 4.09 6.76 -12.54
N ILE A 100 5.22 7.40 -12.38
CA ILE A 100 5.42 8.83 -12.62
C ILE A 100 6.48 8.98 -13.71
N TYR A 101 6.19 9.80 -14.67
CA TYR A 101 7.06 10.04 -15.81
C TYR A 101 7.26 11.54 -16.04
N SER A 102 8.51 11.93 -16.28
CA SER A 102 8.88 13.26 -16.76
C SER A 102 9.60 13.15 -18.11
N ASN A 103 9.02 13.73 -19.14
CA ASN A 103 9.61 13.79 -20.50
C ASN A 103 10.17 15.19 -20.83
N GLY A 104 10.21 16.07 -19.86
CA GLY A 104 10.67 17.45 -20.01
C GLY A 104 12.08 17.68 -19.47
N THR A 105 12.50 18.94 -19.52
CA THR A 105 13.78 19.40 -18.97
C THR A 105 13.73 19.63 -17.45
N ASP A 106 12.53 19.61 -16.88
CA ASP A 106 12.30 19.94 -15.48
C ASP A 106 12.07 18.68 -14.63
N ALA A 107 12.44 18.77 -13.36
CA ALA A 107 12.12 17.78 -12.37
C ALA A 107 10.60 17.71 -12.14
N HIS A 108 10.10 16.51 -11.88
CA HIS A 108 8.68 16.29 -11.60
C HIS A 108 8.46 15.88 -10.15
N TYR A 109 7.45 16.51 -9.54
CA TYR A 109 6.92 16.14 -8.24
C TYR A 109 5.48 15.64 -8.39
N GLY A 110 5.16 14.52 -7.75
CA GLY A 110 3.82 13.96 -7.76
C GLY A 110 3.41 13.38 -6.42
N GLY A 111 2.12 13.16 -6.23
CA GLY A 111 1.60 12.38 -5.12
C GLY A 111 1.28 10.97 -5.58
N PHE A 112 1.25 10.02 -4.62
CA PHE A 112 0.80 8.66 -4.88
C PHE A 112 -0.54 8.39 -4.22
N SER A 113 -1.41 7.72 -4.95
CA SER A 113 -2.65 7.17 -4.41
C SER A 113 -3.04 5.96 -5.24
N ALA A 114 -2.95 4.79 -4.65
CA ALA A 114 -3.27 3.54 -5.32
C ALA A 114 -4.04 2.60 -4.40
N CYS A 115 -4.82 1.70 -4.97
CA CYS A 115 -5.62 0.74 -4.24
C CYS A 115 -5.55 -0.64 -4.91
N TRP A 116 -5.48 -1.68 -4.09
CA TRP A 116 -5.50 -3.07 -4.50
C TRP A 116 -6.50 -3.86 -3.66
N PHE A 117 -7.11 -4.87 -4.27
CA PHE A 117 -8.01 -5.78 -3.60
C PHE A 117 -7.64 -7.23 -3.92
N GLU A 118 -7.65 -8.08 -2.92
CA GLU A 118 -7.55 -9.53 -3.09
C GLU A 118 -8.37 -10.28 -2.04
N THR A 119 -8.79 -11.50 -2.35
CA THR A 119 -9.34 -12.41 -1.34
C THR A 119 -8.20 -12.90 -0.43
N ALA A 120 -8.44 -12.97 0.86
CA ALA A 120 -7.45 -13.46 1.81
C ALA A 120 -6.95 -14.87 1.48
N GLY A 121 -7.83 -15.80 1.09
CA GLY A 121 -7.51 -17.17 0.72
C GLY A 121 -7.03 -18.04 1.89
N SER A 122 -6.44 -17.43 2.92
CA SER A 122 -5.99 -18.09 4.15
C SER A 122 -5.94 -17.10 5.31
N THR A 123 -5.78 -17.61 6.54
CA THR A 123 -5.56 -16.81 7.74
C THR A 123 -4.08 -16.67 8.10
N ALA A 124 -3.16 -17.07 7.21
CA ALA A 124 -1.73 -16.86 7.41
C ALA A 124 -1.38 -15.37 7.38
N ALA A 125 -0.43 -14.99 8.23
CA ALA A 125 0.12 -13.63 8.21
C ALA A 125 0.77 -13.35 6.86
N ARG A 126 0.64 -12.11 6.39
CA ARG A 126 1.23 -11.63 5.14
C ARG A 126 1.70 -10.20 5.28
N THR A 127 2.74 -9.87 4.53
CA THR A 127 3.31 -8.53 4.50
C THR A 127 3.22 -7.98 3.10
N TYR A 128 2.59 -6.81 2.99
CA TYR A 128 2.60 -6.01 1.76
C TYR A 128 3.67 -4.95 1.88
N GLU A 129 4.44 -4.77 0.81
CA GLU A 129 5.55 -3.83 0.77
C GLU A 129 5.61 -3.12 -0.58
N LEU A 130 5.93 -1.83 -0.55
CA LEU A 130 6.21 -1.08 -1.76
C LEU A 130 7.63 -1.37 -2.23
N TYR A 131 7.74 -1.73 -3.50
CA TYR A 131 8.99 -1.78 -4.24
C TYR A 131 8.98 -0.66 -5.27
N PHE A 132 10.14 -0.14 -5.59
CA PHE A 132 10.24 0.94 -6.55
C PHE A 132 11.57 0.90 -7.32
N ASP A 133 11.54 1.44 -8.53
CA ASP A 133 12.69 1.58 -9.39
C ASP A 133 12.63 2.87 -10.19
N VAL A 134 13.75 3.27 -10.77
CA VAL A 134 13.88 4.46 -11.61
C VAL A 134 14.66 4.12 -12.86
N GLY A 135 14.24 4.63 -14.00
CA GLY A 135 14.91 4.33 -15.28
C GLY A 135 16.39 4.69 -15.29
N THR A 136 16.73 5.89 -14.84
CA THR A 136 18.11 6.37 -14.60
C THR A 136 18.10 7.45 -13.51
N GLY A 137 19.27 7.81 -12.97
CA GLY A 137 19.39 8.85 -11.95
C GLY A 137 18.88 8.42 -10.58
N THR A 138 18.24 9.33 -9.84
CA THR A 138 17.69 9.07 -8.51
C THR A 138 16.20 9.38 -8.47
N GLY A 139 15.40 8.39 -8.05
CA GLY A 139 13.98 8.54 -7.77
C GLY A 139 13.70 8.51 -6.27
N TYR A 140 12.64 9.22 -5.84
CA TYR A 140 12.25 9.34 -4.44
C TYR A 140 10.75 9.04 -4.26
N LEU A 141 10.42 8.24 -3.26
CA LEU A 141 9.03 7.97 -2.88
C LEU A 141 8.46 9.00 -1.90
N ASN A 142 9.28 9.57 -1.06
CA ASN A 142 8.84 10.55 -0.06
C ASN A 142 9.90 11.66 0.05
N ASN A 143 9.94 12.54 -0.95
CA ASN A 143 10.92 13.61 -1.01
C ASN A 143 10.39 14.88 -0.36
N SER A 144 11.15 15.43 0.60
CA SER A 144 10.93 16.76 1.16
C SER A 144 12.04 17.70 0.69
N PRO A 145 11.76 18.70 -0.15
CA PRO A 145 12.73 19.75 -0.47
C PRO A 145 13.10 20.48 0.83
N GLY A 146 14.36 20.49 1.19
CA GLY A 146 14.82 21.08 2.45
C GLY A 146 15.03 20.09 3.61
N GLY A 147 14.75 18.80 3.39
CA GLY A 147 15.09 17.74 4.37
C GLY A 147 14.21 17.68 5.63
N ASN A 148 13.07 18.38 5.65
CA ASN A 148 12.26 18.55 6.85
C ASN A 148 11.31 17.40 7.19
N ASN A 149 11.32 16.29 6.46
CA ASN A 149 10.43 15.12 6.69
C ASN A 149 8.93 15.47 6.83
N GLU A 150 8.48 16.47 6.08
CA GLU A 150 7.13 17.06 6.23
C GLU A 150 6.03 16.17 5.69
N TYR A 151 6.38 15.21 4.84
CA TYR A 151 5.42 14.32 4.20
C TYR A 151 5.45 12.94 4.85
N LEU A 152 4.27 12.34 4.92
CA LEU A 152 4.09 10.96 5.36
C LEU A 152 3.55 10.13 4.20
N ILE A 153 4.14 8.97 4.01
CA ILE A 153 3.60 7.91 3.16
C ILE A 153 2.96 6.84 4.04
N HIS A 154 1.76 6.45 3.70
CA HIS A 154 1.00 5.44 4.45
C HIS A 154 0.72 4.23 3.58
N LEU A 155 0.97 3.05 4.11
CA LEU A 155 0.45 1.81 3.56
C LEU A 155 -0.57 1.24 4.55
N VAL A 156 -1.80 1.05 4.06
CA VAL A 156 -2.94 0.63 4.88
C VAL A 156 -3.46 -0.70 4.35
N ALA A 157 -3.61 -1.67 5.24
CA ALA A 157 -4.27 -2.95 4.95
C ALA A 157 -5.57 -3.03 5.76
N THR A 158 -6.69 -3.19 5.06
CA THR A 158 -8.04 -3.31 5.65
C THR A 158 -8.61 -4.67 5.32
N GLU A 159 -9.05 -5.40 6.34
CA GLU A 159 -9.81 -6.64 6.19
C GLU A 159 -11.30 -6.34 6.24
N ILE A 160 -12.04 -6.82 5.24
CA ILE A 160 -13.48 -6.63 5.08
C ILE A 160 -14.15 -8.01 5.02
N ALA A 161 -15.15 -8.22 5.87
CA ALA A 161 -15.96 -9.45 5.86
C ALA A 161 -16.70 -9.63 4.51
N GLN A 162 -16.75 -10.85 4.01
CA GLN A 162 -17.49 -11.25 2.81
C GLN A 162 -18.56 -12.27 3.16
#